data_566478a4deb911c99d2ec6c3e13a984c
#
_entry.id   566478a4deb911c99d2ec6c3e13a984c
#
_cell.length_a   1.000
_cell.length_b   1.000
_cell.length_c   1.000
_cell.angle_alpha   90.00
_cell.angle_beta   90.00
_cell.angle_gamma   90.00
#
_symmetry.space_group_name_H-M   'P 1'
#
loop_
_entity.id
_entity.type
_entity.pdbx_description
1 polymer ?
#
loop_
_entity_poly.entity_id
_entity_poly.type
_entity_poly.pdbx_seq_one_letter_code
_entity_poly.pdbx_strand_id
1 'polypeptide(L)'
;MNKILNIVNGEAIIKRLKTAGIQGTFLPWQDFLHEGPVPESLSLEALSKIRAEYISNKGLGSLDEVHQNFRDRNSTLNSFKKYQKIVLWFENDLYDQLQFIQVLEWFSKYASKSTPISYISSDKYLYSYKPKELNELLLYNRVQVSHTHYIIAKKAWGAFCSPTPEAWFKLQYDDISELPFLKTTIVRMLEEYPNTINGLSRTAHQALLIIENNIHHPQEIFERYQESEEIRFMGDILFWDILKELVDNELLNSKAEGKYLQITHLGREVIKGNLNWLDIHQIDKWLGGVHLNQQNLWCWDIKSKKIIRCNS
;
A
#
# COMPACT_ATOMS: atom_id res chain seq x y z
N MET A 1 -23.21 20.93 17.55
CA MET A 1 -22.52 20.61 16.26
C MET A 1 -22.35 19.10 16.18
N ASN A 2 -22.75 18.50 15.05
CA ASN A 2 -22.60 17.07 14.86
C ASN A 2 -21.09 16.71 14.80
N LYS A 3 -20.62 15.90 15.76
CA LYS A 3 -19.21 15.47 15.79
C LYS A 3 -19.00 14.39 14.72
N ILE A 4 -18.28 14.70 13.67
CA ILE A 4 -17.92 13.78 12.59
C ILE A 4 -16.44 13.43 12.70
N LEU A 5 -16.09 12.16 12.56
CA LEU A 5 -14.71 11.69 12.38
C LEU A 5 -14.51 11.34 10.90
N ASN A 6 -13.59 12.02 10.25
CA ASN A 6 -13.15 11.71 8.91
C ASN A 6 -11.80 10.98 8.98
N ILE A 7 -11.75 9.72 8.55
CA ILE A 7 -10.50 8.96 8.48
C ILE A 7 -10.03 9.00 7.03
N VAL A 8 -8.79 9.40 6.81
CA VAL A 8 -8.20 9.62 5.50
C VAL A 8 -6.85 8.89 5.40
N ASN A 9 -6.35 8.64 4.20
CA ASN A 9 -5.07 7.97 3.99
C ASN A 9 -3.87 8.74 4.57
N GLY A 10 -3.84 10.06 4.38
CA GLY A 10 -2.73 10.92 4.81
C GLY A 10 -3.15 12.37 4.96
N GLU A 11 -2.21 13.24 5.32
CA GLU A 11 -2.48 14.65 5.60
C GLU A 11 -2.79 15.49 4.36
N ALA A 12 -2.23 15.11 3.21
CA ALA A 12 -2.33 15.88 1.98
C ALA A 12 -3.79 16.19 1.59
N ILE A 13 -4.69 15.22 1.71
CA ILE A 13 -6.10 15.37 1.34
C ILE A 13 -6.87 16.24 2.34
N ILE A 14 -6.45 16.36 3.60
CA ILE A 14 -7.18 17.08 4.66
C ILE A 14 -7.42 18.54 4.29
N LYS A 15 -6.39 19.22 3.79
CA LYS A 15 -6.51 20.62 3.37
C LYS A 15 -7.60 20.78 2.31
N ARG A 16 -7.66 19.85 1.36
CA ARG A 16 -8.61 19.87 0.25
C ARG A 16 -10.05 19.61 0.73
N LEU A 17 -10.24 18.62 1.61
CA LEU A 17 -11.54 18.33 2.23
C LEU A 17 -12.06 19.52 3.05
N LYS A 18 -11.18 20.18 3.83
CA LYS A 18 -11.53 21.41 4.56
C LYS A 18 -11.93 22.55 3.61
N THR A 19 -11.22 22.74 2.50
CA THR A 19 -11.55 23.73 1.47
C THR A 19 -12.91 23.42 0.79
N ALA A 20 -13.26 22.14 0.69
CA ALA A 20 -14.59 21.72 0.21
C ALA A 20 -15.70 21.95 1.24
N GLY A 21 -15.41 22.49 2.42
CA GLY A 21 -16.40 22.74 3.48
C GLY A 21 -16.74 21.51 4.33
N ILE A 22 -15.99 20.41 4.19
CA ILE A 22 -16.22 19.19 4.97
C ILE A 22 -15.76 19.43 6.40
N GLN A 23 -16.70 19.26 7.34
CA GLN A 23 -16.53 19.56 8.75
C GLN A 23 -16.20 18.31 9.56
N GLY A 24 -15.53 18.48 10.70
CA GLY A 24 -15.27 17.42 11.67
C GLY A 24 -13.80 17.31 12.07
N THR A 25 -13.49 16.24 12.80
CA THR A 25 -12.12 15.84 13.13
C THR A 25 -11.58 15.02 11.97
N PHE A 26 -10.34 15.28 11.55
CA PHE A 26 -9.65 14.50 10.54
C PHE A 26 -8.60 13.63 11.22
N LEU A 27 -8.57 12.37 10.84
CA LEU A 27 -7.62 11.37 11.32
C LEU A 27 -6.86 10.79 10.12
N PRO A 28 -5.62 11.24 9.85
CA PRO A 28 -4.78 10.64 8.83
C PRO A 28 -4.25 9.30 9.34
N TRP A 29 -4.25 8.28 8.46
CA TRP A 29 -3.80 6.92 8.79
C TRP A 29 -2.29 6.78 8.71
N GLN A 30 -1.69 7.30 7.65
CA GLN A 30 -0.24 7.49 7.46
C GLN A 30 0.61 6.23 7.63
N ASP A 31 0.20 5.11 7.01
CA ASP A 31 0.98 3.88 7.02
C ASP A 31 1.01 3.23 5.63
N PHE A 32 2.19 3.02 5.06
CA PHE A 32 2.37 2.40 3.74
C PHE A 32 2.48 0.87 3.87
N LEU A 33 1.35 0.21 4.11
CA LEU A 33 1.26 -1.21 4.44
C LEU A 33 1.73 -2.17 3.33
N HIS A 34 1.85 -1.70 2.09
CA HIS A 34 2.34 -2.49 0.96
C HIS A 34 3.83 -2.85 1.06
N GLU A 35 4.55 -2.24 2.00
CA GLU A 35 5.96 -2.50 2.27
C GLU A 35 6.21 -2.62 3.77
N GLY A 36 7.14 -3.52 4.15
CA GLY A 36 7.52 -3.75 5.53
C GLY A 36 6.61 -4.71 6.30
N PRO A 37 6.96 -5.04 7.54
CA PRO A 37 6.31 -6.11 8.30
C PRO A 37 4.91 -5.75 8.77
N VAL A 38 3.95 -6.64 8.47
CA VAL A 38 2.58 -6.59 8.98
C VAL A 38 2.19 -8.00 9.49
N PRO A 39 2.88 -8.52 10.51
CA PRO A 39 2.66 -9.89 10.98
C PRO A 39 1.28 -10.09 11.60
N GLU A 40 0.79 -11.34 11.55
CA GLU A 40 -0.51 -11.72 12.06
C GLU A 40 -0.66 -11.63 13.59
N SER A 41 -1.89 -11.69 14.06
CA SER A 41 -2.24 -11.84 15.48
C SER A 41 -1.81 -10.69 16.40
N LEU A 42 -1.54 -9.50 15.86
CA LEU A 42 -1.18 -8.33 16.65
C LEU A 42 -2.38 -7.41 16.90
N SER A 43 -2.36 -6.74 18.05
CA SER A 43 -3.21 -5.57 18.26
C SER A 43 -2.73 -4.39 17.40
N LEU A 44 -3.61 -3.41 17.18
CA LEU A 44 -3.23 -2.19 16.44
C LEU A 44 -2.03 -1.48 17.12
N GLU A 45 -1.98 -1.46 18.45
CA GLU A 45 -0.91 -0.85 19.24
C GLU A 45 0.42 -1.60 19.05
N ALA A 46 0.39 -2.95 19.08
CA ALA A 46 1.58 -3.76 18.88
C ALA A 46 2.11 -3.63 17.45
N LEU A 47 1.22 -3.68 16.46
CA LEU A 47 1.58 -3.45 15.06
C LEU A 47 2.16 -2.04 14.86
N SER A 48 1.56 -1.01 15.47
CA SER A 48 2.04 0.37 15.37
C SER A 48 3.50 0.53 15.83
N LYS A 49 3.94 -0.23 16.84
CA LYS A 49 5.35 -0.21 17.27
C LYS A 49 6.28 -0.75 16.18
N ILE A 50 5.98 -1.92 15.63
CA ILE A 50 6.75 -2.54 14.55
C ILE A 50 6.79 -1.61 13.32
N ARG A 51 5.64 -1.02 12.98
CA ARG A 51 5.55 -0.09 11.83
C ARG A 51 6.35 1.19 12.07
N ALA A 52 6.36 1.72 13.30
CA ALA A 52 7.15 2.90 13.62
C ALA A 52 8.65 2.65 13.49
N GLU A 53 9.14 1.50 13.96
CA GLU A 53 10.52 1.09 13.76
C GLU A 53 10.87 0.97 12.27
N TYR A 54 10.00 0.33 11.49
CA TYR A 54 10.21 0.18 10.06
C TYR A 54 10.24 1.53 9.33
N ILE A 55 9.27 2.41 9.58
CA ILE A 55 9.17 3.74 8.97
C ILE A 55 10.38 4.60 9.34
N SER A 56 10.80 4.57 10.59
CA SER A 56 11.97 5.31 11.06
C SER A 56 13.27 4.79 10.40
N ASN A 57 13.44 3.47 10.28
CA ASN A 57 14.58 2.86 9.60
C ASN A 57 14.66 3.20 8.11
N LYS A 58 13.52 3.53 7.49
CA LYS A 58 13.44 4.07 6.12
C LYS A 58 13.78 5.57 6.06
N GLY A 59 14.09 6.22 7.17
CA GLY A 59 14.38 7.66 7.21
C GLY A 59 13.15 8.57 7.07
N LEU A 60 11.94 8.03 7.25
CA LEU A 60 10.66 8.75 7.09
C LEU A 60 10.14 9.36 8.40
N GLY A 61 11.04 9.84 9.23
CA GLY A 61 10.80 10.44 10.52
C GLY A 61 11.66 9.82 11.62
N SER A 62 11.82 10.52 12.73
CA SER A 62 12.45 9.95 13.92
C SER A 62 11.52 8.91 14.55
N LEU A 63 12.09 7.92 15.24
CA LEU A 63 11.31 6.88 15.90
C LEU A 63 10.28 7.45 16.88
N ASP A 64 10.70 8.47 17.66
CA ASP A 64 9.81 9.11 18.64
C ASP A 64 8.64 9.85 17.99
N GLU A 65 8.89 10.56 16.88
CA GLU A 65 7.84 11.25 16.11
C GLU A 65 6.84 10.26 15.53
N VAL A 66 7.32 9.19 14.86
CA VAL A 66 6.43 8.19 14.26
C VAL A 66 5.64 7.45 15.34
N HIS A 67 6.25 7.11 16.46
CA HIS A 67 5.56 6.54 17.61
C HIS A 67 4.50 7.49 18.18
N GLN A 68 4.80 8.79 18.27
CA GLN A 68 3.83 9.77 18.76
C GLN A 68 2.65 9.88 17.78
N ASN A 69 2.90 9.97 16.48
CA ASN A 69 1.86 10.02 15.45
C ASN A 69 0.93 8.80 15.53
N PHE A 70 1.47 7.60 15.69
CA PHE A 70 0.67 6.40 15.86
C PHE A 70 -0.10 6.35 17.19
N ARG A 71 0.48 6.83 18.30
CA ARG A 71 -0.25 6.95 19.58
C ARG A 71 -1.44 7.90 19.45
N ASP A 72 -1.25 9.06 18.83
CA ASP A 72 -2.31 10.07 18.64
C ASP A 72 -3.41 9.55 17.71
N ARG A 73 -3.02 8.87 16.61
CA ARG A 73 -3.94 8.16 15.73
C ARG A 73 -4.78 7.15 16.50
N ASN A 74 -4.14 6.24 17.20
CA ASN A 74 -4.81 5.15 17.93
C ASN A 74 -5.68 5.69 19.08
N SER A 75 -5.24 6.73 19.80
CA SER A 75 -6.03 7.41 20.83
C SER A 75 -7.30 8.03 20.24
N THR A 76 -7.18 8.72 19.10
CA THR A 76 -8.32 9.31 18.40
C THR A 76 -9.27 8.22 17.92
N LEU A 77 -8.76 7.15 17.34
CA LEU A 77 -9.55 6.01 16.88
C LEU A 77 -10.28 5.33 18.04
N ASN A 78 -9.59 5.02 19.15
CA ASN A 78 -10.19 4.39 20.34
C ASN A 78 -11.32 5.23 20.95
N SER A 79 -11.29 6.55 20.73
CA SER A 79 -12.36 7.45 21.18
C SER A 79 -13.51 7.63 20.17
N PHE A 80 -13.64 6.74 19.16
CA PHE A 80 -14.61 6.89 18.06
C PHE A 80 -16.07 7.03 18.52
N LYS A 81 -16.45 6.44 19.65
CA LYS A 81 -17.81 6.52 20.21
C LYS A 81 -18.29 7.94 20.57
N LYS A 82 -17.35 8.88 20.70
CA LYS A 82 -17.71 10.31 20.91
C LYS A 82 -18.20 11.01 19.64
N TYR A 83 -18.03 10.38 18.48
CA TYR A 83 -18.46 10.92 17.19
C TYR A 83 -19.83 10.36 16.81
N GLN A 84 -20.66 11.19 16.21
CA GLN A 84 -22.00 10.80 15.75
C GLN A 84 -21.98 10.11 14.39
N LYS A 85 -20.95 10.38 13.58
CA LYS A 85 -20.73 9.77 12.26
C LYS A 85 -19.24 9.57 12.03
N ILE A 86 -18.93 8.52 11.31
CA ILE A 86 -17.56 8.22 10.84
C ILE A 86 -17.61 8.11 9.33
N VAL A 87 -16.70 8.80 8.65
CA VAL A 87 -16.58 8.76 7.19
C VAL A 87 -15.16 8.35 6.84
N LEU A 88 -15.03 7.29 6.07
CA LEU A 88 -13.76 6.76 5.59
C LEU A 88 -13.53 7.28 4.16
N TRP A 89 -12.38 7.93 3.95
CA TRP A 89 -12.00 8.54 2.69
C TRP A 89 -10.77 7.83 2.17
N PHE A 90 -10.95 6.78 1.38
CA PHE A 90 -9.89 5.99 0.78
C PHE A 90 -10.12 5.85 -0.72
N GLU A 91 -9.05 5.98 -1.47
CA GLU A 91 -9.02 5.87 -2.92
C GLU A 91 -8.98 4.40 -3.37
N ASN A 92 -8.97 4.16 -4.65
CA ASN A 92 -9.04 2.83 -5.24
C ASN A 92 -7.66 2.15 -5.42
N ASP A 93 -6.58 2.83 -5.03
CA ASP A 93 -5.23 2.33 -5.19
C ASP A 93 -4.78 1.36 -4.09
N LEU A 94 -3.65 0.67 -4.32
CA LEU A 94 -3.09 -0.32 -3.41
C LEU A 94 -2.80 0.25 -2.01
N TYR A 95 -2.22 1.45 -1.93
CA TYR A 95 -1.85 2.09 -0.68
C TYR A 95 -3.09 2.33 0.20
N ASP A 96 -4.12 2.94 -0.38
CA ASP A 96 -5.37 3.29 0.31
C ASP A 96 -6.19 2.05 0.68
N GLN A 97 -6.29 1.08 -0.21
CA GLN A 97 -7.11 -0.10 0.01
C GLN A 97 -6.57 -1.01 1.12
N LEU A 98 -5.25 -1.11 1.30
CA LEU A 98 -4.66 -1.83 2.44
C LEU A 98 -4.98 -1.14 3.77
N GLN A 99 -4.93 0.18 3.83
CA GLN A 99 -5.35 0.94 5.01
C GLN A 99 -6.86 0.77 5.25
N PHE A 100 -7.66 0.82 4.20
CA PHE A 100 -9.11 0.68 4.28
C PHE A 100 -9.54 -0.66 4.88
N ILE A 101 -8.98 -1.78 4.43
CA ILE A 101 -9.29 -3.09 5.02
C ILE A 101 -8.82 -3.19 6.47
N GLN A 102 -7.69 -2.59 6.86
CA GLN A 102 -7.23 -2.54 8.24
C GLN A 102 -8.22 -1.75 9.13
N VAL A 103 -8.65 -0.58 8.67
CA VAL A 103 -9.63 0.26 9.38
C VAL A 103 -10.96 -0.45 9.55
N LEU A 104 -11.48 -1.07 8.49
CA LEU A 104 -12.73 -1.84 8.55
C LEU A 104 -12.62 -3.05 9.48
N GLU A 105 -11.49 -3.76 9.44
CA GLU A 105 -11.23 -4.90 10.34
C GLU A 105 -11.22 -4.43 11.79
N TRP A 106 -10.57 -3.32 12.09
CA TRP A 106 -10.58 -2.74 13.42
C TRP A 106 -12.01 -2.40 13.88
N PHE A 107 -12.80 -1.71 13.04
CA PHE A 107 -14.19 -1.40 13.35
C PHE A 107 -15.06 -2.66 13.51
N SER A 108 -14.75 -3.75 12.81
CA SER A 108 -15.47 -5.01 12.97
C SER A 108 -15.42 -5.58 14.39
N LYS A 109 -14.37 -5.25 15.14
CA LYS A 109 -14.16 -5.68 16.54
C LYS A 109 -14.80 -4.74 17.56
N TYR A 110 -14.81 -3.44 17.29
CA TYR A 110 -15.11 -2.44 18.32
C TYR A 110 -16.38 -1.61 18.05
N ALA A 111 -16.86 -1.56 16.79
CA ALA A 111 -18.08 -0.84 16.46
C ALA A 111 -19.32 -1.66 16.80
N SER A 112 -20.37 -0.99 17.28
CA SER A 112 -21.70 -1.58 17.43
C SER A 112 -22.47 -1.51 16.09
N LYS A 113 -23.53 -2.31 15.95
CA LYS A 113 -24.41 -2.25 14.77
C LYS A 113 -25.06 -0.87 14.56
N SER A 114 -25.14 -0.06 15.62
CA SER A 114 -25.71 1.29 15.58
C SER A 114 -24.68 2.38 15.30
N THR A 115 -23.37 2.04 15.19
CA THR A 115 -22.36 3.05 14.88
C THR A 115 -22.44 3.42 13.39
N PRO A 116 -22.79 4.68 13.03
CA PRO A 116 -22.97 5.07 11.65
C PRO A 116 -21.61 5.32 10.98
N ILE A 117 -21.10 4.29 10.31
CA ILE A 117 -19.86 4.32 9.53
C ILE A 117 -20.22 4.24 8.06
N SER A 118 -19.67 5.15 7.28
CA SER A 118 -19.79 5.15 5.82
C SER A 118 -18.42 5.38 5.18
N TYR A 119 -18.27 5.00 3.92
CA TYR A 119 -17.05 5.26 3.17
C TYR A 119 -17.39 5.91 1.82
N ILE A 120 -16.41 6.61 1.27
CA ILE A 120 -16.47 7.16 -0.08
C ILE A 120 -15.86 6.12 -1.00
N SER A 121 -16.64 5.64 -1.97
CA SER A 121 -16.18 4.79 -3.05
C SER A 121 -15.94 5.66 -4.27
N SER A 122 -14.69 5.75 -4.72
CA SER A 122 -14.31 6.55 -5.87
C SER A 122 -13.31 5.80 -6.73
N ASP A 123 -13.54 5.82 -8.04
CA ASP A 123 -12.63 5.30 -9.07
C ASP A 123 -11.59 6.34 -9.53
N LYS A 124 -11.61 7.53 -8.92
CA LYS A 124 -10.69 8.64 -9.19
C LYS A 124 -10.00 9.09 -7.91
N TYR A 125 -8.82 9.65 -8.07
CA TYR A 125 -8.10 10.28 -6.97
C TYR A 125 -8.91 11.43 -6.38
N LEU A 126 -9.07 11.45 -5.07
CA LEU A 126 -9.79 12.51 -4.35
C LEU A 126 -9.21 13.89 -4.64
N TYR A 127 -7.92 13.94 -4.93
CA TYR A 127 -7.23 15.18 -5.29
C TYR A 127 -7.64 15.73 -6.67
N SER A 128 -8.17 14.91 -7.57
CA SER A 128 -8.66 15.33 -8.89
C SER A 128 -10.03 16.04 -8.84
N TYR A 129 -10.79 15.82 -7.77
CA TYR A 129 -12.11 16.44 -7.61
C TYR A 129 -12.03 17.92 -7.24
N LYS A 130 -12.92 18.73 -7.78
CA LYS A 130 -13.13 20.10 -7.31
C LYS A 130 -13.77 20.09 -5.92
N PRO A 131 -13.62 21.18 -5.12
CA PRO A 131 -14.22 21.23 -3.78
C PRO A 131 -15.72 20.92 -3.73
N LYS A 132 -16.50 21.42 -4.71
CA LYS A 132 -17.93 21.13 -4.82
C LYS A 132 -18.21 19.65 -5.03
N GLU A 133 -17.46 18.99 -5.90
CA GLU A 133 -17.58 17.56 -6.21
C GLU A 133 -17.26 16.68 -5.00
N LEU A 134 -16.24 17.04 -4.18
CA LEU A 134 -15.95 16.35 -2.93
C LEU A 134 -17.11 16.40 -1.95
N ASN A 135 -17.82 17.54 -1.90
CA ASN A 135 -19.00 17.66 -1.06
C ASN A 135 -20.17 16.83 -1.61
N GLU A 136 -20.33 16.76 -2.92
CA GLU A 136 -21.32 15.90 -3.59
C GLU A 136 -21.03 14.41 -3.33
N LEU A 137 -19.77 13.98 -3.34
CA LEU A 137 -19.37 12.61 -2.94
C LEU A 137 -19.85 12.30 -1.52
N LEU A 138 -19.63 13.21 -0.57
CA LEU A 138 -20.06 13.02 0.82
C LEU A 138 -21.59 12.93 0.94
N LEU A 139 -22.33 13.72 0.16
CA LEU A 139 -23.79 13.80 0.27
C LEU A 139 -24.49 12.64 -0.44
N TYR A 140 -23.99 12.23 -1.62
CA TYR A 140 -24.73 11.36 -2.55
C TYR A 140 -24.04 10.05 -2.89
N ASN A 141 -22.71 9.94 -2.74
CA ASN A 141 -21.95 8.77 -3.17
C ASN A 141 -21.32 7.98 -2.02
N ARG A 142 -21.64 8.34 -0.77
CA ARG A 142 -21.16 7.55 0.37
C ARG A 142 -21.92 6.22 0.48
N VAL A 143 -21.20 5.17 0.72
CA VAL A 143 -21.73 3.82 0.97
C VAL A 143 -21.76 3.56 2.46
N GLN A 144 -22.89 3.07 2.98
CA GLN A 144 -22.99 2.68 4.39
C GLN A 144 -22.23 1.36 4.61
N VAL A 145 -21.36 1.32 5.60
CA VAL A 145 -20.66 0.07 5.96
C VAL A 145 -21.66 -0.93 6.52
N SER A 146 -21.74 -2.10 5.90
CA SER A 146 -22.60 -3.22 6.27
C SER A 146 -21.82 -4.32 7.01
N HIS A 147 -22.52 -5.31 7.53
CA HIS A 147 -21.90 -6.49 8.13
C HIS A 147 -21.03 -7.26 7.13
N THR A 148 -21.45 -7.32 5.86
CA THR A 148 -20.70 -7.98 4.78
C THR A 148 -19.33 -7.32 4.56
N HIS A 149 -19.27 -5.99 4.58
CA HIS A 149 -17.99 -5.26 4.49
C HIS A 149 -17.03 -5.70 5.61
N TYR A 150 -17.52 -5.83 6.84
CA TYR A 150 -16.69 -6.29 7.97
C TYR A 150 -16.20 -7.73 7.81
N ILE A 151 -17.05 -8.64 7.31
CA ILE A 151 -16.66 -10.04 7.04
C ILE A 151 -15.53 -10.08 6.01
N ILE A 152 -15.70 -9.37 4.89
CA ILE A 152 -14.71 -9.33 3.82
C ILE A 152 -13.40 -8.69 4.33
N ALA A 153 -13.48 -7.56 5.01
CA ALA A 153 -12.31 -6.85 5.52
C ALA A 153 -11.53 -7.69 6.55
N LYS A 154 -12.23 -8.39 7.46
CA LYS A 154 -11.59 -9.29 8.41
C LYS A 154 -10.85 -10.43 7.71
N LYS A 155 -11.49 -11.04 6.69
CA LYS A 155 -10.87 -12.10 5.88
C LYS A 155 -9.66 -11.57 5.11
N ALA A 156 -9.80 -10.41 4.48
CA ALA A 156 -8.74 -9.77 3.70
C ALA A 156 -7.55 -9.38 4.58
N TRP A 157 -7.79 -8.74 5.72
CA TRP A 157 -6.74 -8.36 6.64
C TRP A 157 -6.00 -9.57 7.22
N GLY A 158 -6.73 -10.61 7.64
CA GLY A 158 -6.12 -11.86 8.09
C GLY A 158 -5.27 -12.54 7.02
N ALA A 159 -5.74 -12.53 5.78
CA ALA A 159 -5.01 -13.09 4.63
C ALA A 159 -3.76 -12.26 4.30
N PHE A 160 -3.83 -10.92 4.39
CA PHE A 160 -2.71 -10.02 4.16
C PHE A 160 -1.62 -10.15 5.23
N CYS A 161 -2.01 -10.36 6.50
CA CYS A 161 -1.09 -10.56 7.62
C CYS A 161 -0.53 -11.98 7.72
N SER A 162 -1.00 -12.92 6.90
CA SER A 162 -0.56 -14.32 6.93
C SER A 162 0.94 -14.46 6.59
N PRO A 163 1.69 -15.39 7.21
CA PRO A 163 3.10 -15.61 6.92
C PRO A 163 3.36 -16.21 5.53
N THR A 164 2.30 -16.61 4.81
CA THR A 164 2.37 -17.04 3.41
C THR A 164 1.33 -16.32 2.56
N PRO A 165 1.59 -16.08 1.26
CA PRO A 165 0.67 -15.29 0.41
C PRO A 165 -0.53 -16.07 -0.12
N GLU A 166 -0.67 -17.35 0.20
CA GLU A 166 -1.68 -18.23 -0.39
C GLU A 166 -3.12 -17.79 -0.05
N ALA A 167 -3.36 -17.39 1.21
CA ALA A 167 -4.68 -16.93 1.63
C ALA A 167 -5.04 -15.61 0.91
N TRP A 168 -4.07 -14.69 0.77
CA TRP A 168 -4.23 -13.45 0.01
C TRP A 168 -4.51 -13.73 -1.47
N PHE A 169 -3.76 -14.63 -2.09
CA PHE A 169 -3.98 -15.05 -3.47
C PHE A 169 -5.37 -15.68 -3.69
N LYS A 170 -5.79 -16.57 -2.79
CA LYS A 170 -7.10 -17.27 -2.90
C LYS A 170 -8.29 -16.31 -2.76
N LEU A 171 -8.14 -15.24 -2.01
CA LEU A 171 -9.20 -14.27 -1.75
C LEU A 171 -9.78 -13.64 -3.02
N GLN A 172 -9.00 -13.52 -4.11
CA GLN A 172 -9.49 -12.98 -5.39
C GLN A 172 -10.59 -13.81 -6.06
N TYR A 173 -10.78 -15.06 -5.63
CA TYR A 173 -11.80 -15.99 -6.15
C TYR A 173 -13.05 -16.05 -5.28
N ASP A 174 -13.04 -15.36 -4.13
CA ASP A 174 -14.21 -15.25 -3.26
C ASP A 174 -15.16 -14.15 -3.75
N ASP A 175 -16.39 -14.16 -3.21
CA ASP A 175 -17.29 -13.02 -3.38
C ASP A 175 -16.85 -11.87 -2.46
N ILE A 176 -16.13 -10.93 -3.04
CA ILE A 176 -15.63 -9.71 -2.41
C ILE A 176 -16.19 -8.45 -3.08
N SER A 177 -17.28 -8.58 -3.82
CA SER A 177 -17.87 -7.52 -4.66
C SER A 177 -18.30 -6.27 -3.87
N GLU A 178 -18.63 -6.41 -2.58
CA GLU A 178 -18.94 -5.27 -1.70
C GLU A 178 -17.73 -4.34 -1.46
N LEU A 179 -16.50 -4.83 -1.67
CA LEU A 179 -15.28 -4.01 -1.70
C LEU A 179 -14.71 -4.00 -3.13
N PRO A 180 -15.23 -3.15 -4.02
CA PRO A 180 -15.06 -3.28 -5.47
C PRO A 180 -13.61 -3.18 -5.94
N PHE A 181 -12.74 -2.51 -5.19
CA PHE A 181 -11.33 -2.34 -5.55
C PHE A 181 -10.41 -3.41 -4.96
N LEU A 182 -10.91 -4.25 -4.04
CA LEU A 182 -10.08 -5.22 -3.33
C LEU A 182 -9.44 -6.25 -4.26
N LYS A 183 -10.13 -6.69 -5.31
CA LYS A 183 -9.57 -7.66 -6.27
C LYS A 183 -8.34 -7.11 -7.01
N THR A 184 -8.41 -5.86 -7.46
CA THR A 184 -7.29 -5.17 -8.12
C THR A 184 -6.14 -4.99 -7.14
N THR A 185 -6.44 -4.61 -5.90
CA THR A 185 -5.47 -4.49 -4.80
C THR A 185 -4.72 -5.80 -4.54
N ILE A 186 -5.46 -6.93 -4.51
CA ILE A 186 -4.87 -8.26 -4.30
C ILE A 186 -3.85 -8.56 -5.40
N VAL A 187 -4.25 -8.41 -6.66
CA VAL A 187 -3.37 -8.73 -7.80
C VAL A 187 -2.16 -7.80 -7.81
N ARG A 188 -2.36 -6.49 -7.65
CA ARG A 188 -1.26 -5.52 -7.69
C ARG A 188 -0.25 -5.76 -6.56
N MET A 189 -0.70 -6.16 -5.36
CA MET A 189 0.18 -6.54 -4.26
C MET A 189 0.98 -7.80 -4.58
N LEU A 190 0.37 -8.81 -5.22
CA LEU A 190 1.05 -10.05 -5.62
C LEU A 190 2.13 -9.80 -6.68
N GLU A 191 1.98 -8.79 -7.52
CA GLU A 191 2.98 -8.39 -8.51
C GLU A 191 4.21 -7.72 -7.89
N GLU A 192 4.19 -7.37 -6.60
CA GLU A 192 5.39 -6.93 -5.86
C GLU A 192 6.25 -8.11 -5.35
N TYR A 193 5.76 -9.35 -5.44
CA TYR A 193 6.60 -10.52 -5.26
C TYR A 193 7.57 -10.68 -6.43
N PRO A 194 8.78 -11.25 -6.20
CA PRO A 194 9.69 -11.57 -7.29
C PRO A 194 8.99 -12.41 -8.35
N ASN A 195 9.13 -12.07 -9.62
CA ASN A 195 8.55 -12.89 -10.67
C ASN A 195 9.46 -14.08 -11.03
N THR A 196 8.85 -15.14 -11.57
CA THR A 196 9.54 -16.38 -11.91
C THR A 196 10.53 -16.28 -13.06
N ILE A 197 10.48 -15.23 -13.87
CA ILE A 197 11.32 -15.09 -15.07
C ILE A 197 12.66 -14.47 -14.72
N ASN A 198 12.66 -13.38 -13.96
CA ASN A 198 13.87 -12.61 -13.69
C ASN A 198 14.07 -12.24 -12.21
N GLY A 199 13.19 -12.67 -11.31
CA GLY A 199 13.33 -12.45 -9.87
C GLY A 199 13.03 -11.03 -9.38
N LEU A 200 12.55 -10.14 -10.23
CA LEU A 200 12.22 -8.76 -9.87
C LEU A 200 10.75 -8.60 -9.54
N SER A 201 10.41 -7.64 -8.66
CA SER A 201 9.04 -7.16 -8.53
C SER A 201 8.61 -6.41 -9.79
N ARG A 202 7.29 -6.24 -10.00
CA ARG A 202 6.76 -5.44 -11.11
C ARG A 202 7.34 -4.03 -11.10
N THR A 203 7.36 -3.37 -9.95
CA THR A 203 7.87 -2.00 -9.82
C THR A 203 9.36 -1.90 -10.18
N ALA A 204 10.20 -2.80 -9.66
CA ALA A 204 11.63 -2.83 -9.99
C ALA A 204 11.88 -3.13 -11.47
N HIS A 205 11.14 -4.06 -12.04
CA HIS A 205 11.22 -4.40 -13.47
C HIS A 205 10.84 -3.22 -14.37
N GLN A 206 9.73 -2.54 -14.07
CA GLN A 206 9.30 -1.34 -14.80
C GLN A 206 10.34 -0.22 -14.73
N ALA A 207 10.91 0.03 -13.54
CA ALA A 207 11.97 1.03 -13.38
C ALA A 207 13.18 0.74 -14.29
N LEU A 208 13.66 -0.50 -14.33
CA LEU A 208 14.77 -0.90 -15.19
C LEU A 208 14.42 -0.76 -16.68
N LEU A 209 13.21 -1.13 -17.11
CA LEU A 209 12.76 -0.97 -18.50
C LEU A 209 12.72 0.50 -18.91
N ILE A 210 12.27 1.40 -18.05
CA ILE A 210 12.23 2.85 -18.31
C ILE A 210 13.66 3.36 -18.52
N ILE A 211 14.60 2.94 -17.67
CA ILE A 211 16.01 3.36 -17.77
C ILE A 211 16.67 2.76 -19.04
N GLU A 212 16.37 1.54 -19.41
CA GLU A 212 16.86 0.93 -20.66
C GLU A 212 16.37 1.68 -21.90
N ASN A 213 15.19 2.30 -21.82
CA ASN A 213 14.65 3.16 -22.88
C ASN A 213 15.20 4.61 -22.85
N ASN A 214 16.43 4.80 -22.32
CA ASN A 214 17.17 6.05 -22.31
C ASN A 214 16.56 7.18 -21.43
N ILE A 215 15.83 6.83 -20.40
CA ILE A 215 15.37 7.77 -19.37
C ILE A 215 16.25 7.58 -18.14
N HIS A 216 16.99 8.62 -17.74
CA HIS A 216 18.08 8.49 -16.79
C HIS A 216 17.92 9.33 -15.51
N HIS A 217 17.09 10.37 -15.55
CA HIS A 217 16.86 11.25 -14.39
C HIS A 217 15.80 10.64 -13.46
N PRO A 218 16.09 10.46 -12.15
CA PRO A 218 15.17 9.79 -11.21
C PRO A 218 13.76 10.37 -11.26
N GLN A 219 13.61 11.67 -11.29
CA GLN A 219 12.29 12.31 -11.34
C GLN A 219 11.52 11.91 -12.61
N GLU A 220 12.16 11.89 -13.78
CA GLU A 220 11.52 11.48 -15.03
C GLU A 220 11.21 9.98 -15.04
N ILE A 221 12.11 9.15 -14.46
CA ILE A 221 11.86 7.72 -14.28
C ILE A 221 10.60 7.50 -13.44
N PHE A 222 10.45 8.24 -12.34
CA PHE A 222 9.27 8.17 -11.49
C PHE A 222 7.99 8.61 -12.22
N GLU A 223 8.05 9.70 -12.99
CA GLU A 223 6.90 10.16 -13.78
C GLU A 223 6.46 9.10 -14.80
N ARG A 224 7.40 8.48 -15.53
CA ARG A 224 7.11 7.40 -16.47
C ARG A 224 6.61 6.13 -15.78
N TYR A 225 7.16 5.81 -14.61
CA TYR A 225 6.64 4.72 -13.80
C TYR A 225 5.17 4.99 -13.40
N GLN A 226 4.86 6.19 -12.91
CA GLN A 226 3.49 6.57 -12.56
C GLN A 226 2.53 6.51 -13.77
N GLU A 227 3.01 6.83 -14.98
CA GLU A 227 2.23 6.70 -16.22
C GLU A 227 2.00 5.24 -16.63
N SER A 228 2.88 4.33 -16.25
CA SER A 228 2.78 2.89 -16.57
C SER A 228 1.86 2.11 -15.63
N GLU A 229 1.46 2.69 -14.49
CA GLU A 229 0.54 2.07 -13.55
C GLU A 229 -0.92 2.31 -13.97
N GLU A 230 -1.73 1.27 -13.92
CA GLU A 230 -3.19 1.38 -14.14
C GLU A 230 -3.84 2.25 -13.06
N ILE A 231 -3.38 2.08 -11.81
CA ILE A 231 -3.79 2.88 -10.66
C ILE A 231 -2.53 3.23 -9.87
N ARG A 232 -2.18 4.49 -9.86
CA ARG A 232 -0.99 5.00 -9.17
C ARG A 232 -1.14 4.86 -7.66
N PHE A 233 -0.12 4.37 -6.97
CA PHE A 233 -0.14 4.22 -5.51
C PHE A 233 1.19 4.57 -4.84
N MET A 234 2.30 4.37 -5.57
CA MET A 234 3.64 4.52 -5.03
C MET A 234 4.00 5.99 -4.83
N GLY A 235 4.45 6.33 -3.63
CA GLY A 235 5.06 7.64 -3.37
C GLY A 235 6.51 7.71 -3.87
N ASP A 236 6.97 8.92 -4.15
CA ASP A 236 8.31 9.19 -4.67
C ASP A 236 9.42 8.66 -3.75
N ILE A 237 9.33 8.89 -2.45
CA ILE A 237 10.36 8.46 -1.48
C ILE A 237 10.54 6.93 -1.50
N LEU A 238 9.46 6.17 -1.51
CA LEU A 238 9.56 4.71 -1.58
C LEU A 238 10.08 4.23 -2.94
N PHE A 239 9.77 4.95 -4.00
CA PHE A 239 10.33 4.65 -5.31
C PHE A 239 11.83 4.94 -5.38
N TRP A 240 12.31 6.01 -4.70
CA TRP A 240 13.76 6.26 -4.57
C TRP A 240 14.48 5.14 -3.83
N ASP A 241 13.87 4.53 -2.82
CA ASP A 241 14.43 3.36 -2.14
C ASP A 241 14.58 2.18 -3.10
N ILE A 242 13.61 1.93 -3.97
CA ILE A 242 13.71 0.88 -5.00
C ILE A 242 14.85 1.18 -5.97
N LEU A 243 14.98 2.41 -6.46
CA LEU A 243 16.10 2.78 -7.34
C LEU A 243 17.45 2.63 -6.63
N LYS A 244 17.51 2.99 -5.35
CA LYS A 244 18.71 2.80 -4.52
C LYS A 244 19.04 1.31 -4.36
N GLU A 245 18.07 0.46 -4.07
CA GLU A 245 18.25 -1.00 -3.99
C GLU A 245 18.81 -1.55 -5.30
N LEU A 246 18.31 -1.09 -6.45
CA LEU A 246 18.82 -1.52 -7.76
C LEU A 246 20.27 -1.04 -8.02
N VAL A 247 20.67 0.11 -7.48
CA VAL A 247 22.05 0.61 -7.54
C VAL A 247 22.96 -0.19 -6.60
N ASP A 248 22.54 -0.36 -5.35
CA ASP A 248 23.33 -1.06 -4.32
C ASP A 248 23.59 -2.53 -4.73
N ASN A 249 22.70 -3.09 -5.54
CA ASN A 249 22.80 -4.46 -6.06
C ASN A 249 23.32 -4.53 -7.51
N GLU A 250 23.97 -3.49 -8.01
CA GLU A 250 24.69 -3.45 -9.29
C GLU A 250 23.82 -3.66 -10.55
N LEU A 251 22.49 -3.58 -10.45
CA LEU A 251 21.61 -3.58 -11.62
C LEU A 251 21.60 -2.22 -12.32
N LEU A 252 21.87 -1.16 -11.56
CA LEU A 252 22.04 0.21 -12.04
C LEU A 252 23.42 0.76 -11.62
N ASN A 253 23.98 1.61 -12.46
CA ASN A 253 25.05 2.52 -12.11
C ASN A 253 24.48 3.90 -11.82
N SER A 254 25.00 4.54 -10.76
CA SER A 254 24.64 5.92 -10.39
C SER A 254 25.83 6.85 -10.72
N LYS A 255 25.53 7.98 -11.38
CA LYS A 255 26.48 9.05 -11.70
C LYS A 255 25.95 10.38 -11.20
N ALA A 256 26.82 11.40 -11.11
CA ALA A 256 26.46 12.75 -10.71
C ALA A 256 25.63 12.78 -9.39
N GLU A 257 26.12 12.10 -8.36
CA GLU A 257 25.49 12.06 -7.03
C GLU A 257 24.02 11.60 -7.05
N GLY A 258 23.72 10.56 -7.84
CA GLY A 258 22.36 10.01 -7.95
C GLY A 258 21.47 10.68 -8.99
N LYS A 259 21.92 11.74 -9.64
CA LYS A 259 21.10 12.48 -10.63
C LYS A 259 20.99 11.80 -11.99
N TYR A 260 21.80 10.78 -12.25
CA TYR A 260 21.82 10.07 -13.53
C TYR A 260 21.98 8.57 -13.25
N LEU A 261 21.00 7.79 -13.66
CA LEU A 261 21.00 6.33 -13.53
C LEU A 261 21.16 5.68 -14.91
N GLN A 262 21.93 4.60 -14.96
CA GLN A 262 22.19 3.85 -16.18
C GLN A 262 22.15 2.36 -15.87
N ILE A 263 21.45 1.59 -16.69
CA ILE A 263 21.39 0.13 -16.55
C ILE A 263 22.76 -0.49 -16.84
N THR A 264 23.15 -1.45 -16.01
CA THR A 264 24.40 -2.21 -16.18
C THR A 264 24.22 -3.33 -17.20
N HIS A 265 25.32 -4.03 -17.50
CA HIS A 265 25.22 -5.29 -18.26
C HIS A 265 24.39 -6.33 -17.51
N LEU A 266 24.63 -6.46 -16.20
CA LEU A 266 23.88 -7.36 -15.33
C LEU A 266 22.38 -7.03 -15.33
N GLY A 267 22.03 -5.75 -15.16
CA GLY A 267 20.64 -5.31 -15.23
C GLY A 267 19.95 -5.67 -16.55
N ARG A 268 20.66 -5.55 -17.70
CA ARG A 268 20.14 -5.94 -19.02
C ARG A 268 19.89 -7.45 -19.12
N GLU A 269 20.80 -8.27 -18.62
CA GLU A 269 20.63 -9.72 -18.63
C GLU A 269 19.45 -10.16 -17.76
N VAL A 270 19.25 -9.49 -16.61
CA VAL A 270 18.13 -9.76 -15.72
C VAL A 270 16.80 -9.35 -16.38
N ILE A 271 16.66 -8.14 -16.95
CA ILE A 271 15.38 -7.74 -17.56
C ILE A 271 15.01 -8.57 -18.79
N LYS A 272 16.00 -9.11 -19.51
CA LYS A 272 15.78 -10.04 -20.63
C LYS A 272 15.38 -11.45 -20.19
N GLY A 273 15.51 -11.76 -18.88
CA GLY A 273 15.28 -13.09 -18.34
C GLY A 273 16.38 -14.10 -18.66
N ASN A 274 17.57 -13.63 -19.08
CA ASN A 274 18.75 -14.47 -19.27
C ASN A 274 19.38 -14.89 -17.93
N LEU A 275 19.17 -14.05 -16.90
CA LEU A 275 19.54 -14.31 -15.51
C LEU A 275 18.33 -14.07 -14.61
N ASN A 276 18.14 -14.95 -13.65
CA ASN A 276 17.18 -14.70 -12.58
C ASN A 276 17.91 -14.02 -11.42
N TRP A 277 17.39 -12.86 -10.98
CA TRP A 277 17.98 -12.08 -9.91
C TRP A 277 18.10 -12.86 -8.60
N LEU A 278 17.15 -13.77 -8.32
CA LEU A 278 17.16 -14.61 -7.12
C LEU A 278 18.27 -15.66 -7.10
N ASP A 279 18.86 -16.00 -8.26
CA ASP A 279 19.98 -16.95 -8.32
C ASP A 279 21.30 -16.33 -7.85
N ILE A 280 21.38 -15.01 -7.87
CA ILE A 280 22.61 -14.25 -7.58
C ILE A 280 22.46 -13.25 -6.42
N HIS A 281 21.24 -13.06 -5.91
CA HIS A 281 20.93 -12.15 -4.84
C HIS A 281 20.03 -12.80 -3.78
N GLN A 282 20.36 -12.58 -2.51
CA GLN A 282 19.55 -13.06 -1.40
C GLN A 282 18.49 -12.02 -1.05
N ILE A 283 17.23 -12.39 -1.21
CA ILE A 283 16.12 -11.53 -0.80
C ILE A 283 15.93 -11.58 0.71
N ASP A 284 15.72 -10.42 1.32
CA ASP A 284 15.26 -10.25 2.72
C ASP A 284 14.28 -9.07 2.76
N LYS A 285 13.00 -9.34 2.52
CA LYS A 285 11.97 -8.30 2.36
C LYS A 285 10.65 -8.73 2.99
N TRP A 286 9.95 -7.79 3.61
CA TRP A 286 8.59 -7.99 4.07
C TRP A 286 7.56 -7.46 3.08
N LEU A 287 6.55 -8.28 2.79
CA LEU A 287 5.36 -7.92 2.02
C LEU A 287 4.12 -8.33 2.83
N GLY A 288 3.53 -7.38 3.55
CA GLY A 288 2.47 -7.70 4.51
C GLY A 288 2.97 -8.62 5.63
N GLY A 289 2.30 -9.74 5.85
CA GLY A 289 2.72 -10.75 6.83
C GLY A 289 3.83 -11.68 6.36
N VAL A 290 4.19 -11.62 5.08
CA VAL A 290 5.17 -12.53 4.47
C VAL A 290 6.58 -11.96 4.59
N HIS A 291 7.45 -12.65 5.33
CA HIS A 291 8.88 -12.39 5.32
C HIS A 291 9.53 -13.21 4.21
N LEU A 292 9.79 -12.57 3.07
CA LEU A 292 10.51 -13.21 1.95
C LEU A 292 11.99 -13.34 2.28
N ASN A 293 12.46 -14.57 2.34
CA ASN A 293 13.84 -14.95 2.54
C ASN A 293 14.08 -16.34 1.93
N GLN A 294 15.31 -16.88 2.03
CA GLN A 294 15.65 -18.19 1.48
C GLN A 294 14.76 -19.34 1.98
N GLN A 295 14.21 -19.26 3.20
CA GLN A 295 13.37 -20.31 3.79
C GLN A 295 11.89 -20.16 3.44
N ASN A 296 11.47 -18.96 3.09
CA ASN A 296 10.09 -18.61 2.76
C ASN A 296 10.03 -17.78 1.47
N LEU A 297 10.51 -18.38 0.37
CA LEU A 297 10.56 -17.71 -0.93
C LEU A 297 9.31 -18.00 -1.75
N TRP A 298 8.62 -16.94 -2.11
CA TRP A 298 7.43 -16.97 -2.96
C TRP A 298 7.62 -16.09 -4.17
N CYS A 299 7.15 -16.55 -5.32
CA CYS A 299 7.29 -15.86 -6.59
C CYS A 299 5.94 -15.72 -7.30
N TRP A 300 5.78 -14.61 -7.99
CA TRP A 300 4.66 -14.37 -8.89
C TRP A 300 4.96 -14.93 -10.28
N ASP A 301 4.19 -15.92 -10.72
CA ASP A 301 4.28 -16.40 -12.10
C ASP A 301 3.40 -15.55 -13.01
N ILE A 302 4.05 -14.71 -13.80
CA ILE A 302 3.39 -13.77 -14.74
C ILE A 302 2.53 -14.50 -15.76
N LYS A 303 2.95 -15.70 -16.22
CA LYS A 303 2.26 -16.45 -17.27
C LYS A 303 0.97 -17.08 -16.78
N SER A 304 1.03 -17.77 -15.66
CA SER A 304 -0.14 -18.43 -15.07
C SER A 304 -0.96 -17.54 -14.16
N LYS A 305 -0.43 -16.35 -13.82
CA LYS A 305 -0.99 -15.43 -12.81
C LYS A 305 -1.24 -16.11 -11.46
N LYS A 306 -0.23 -16.84 -10.99
CA LYS A 306 -0.27 -17.56 -9.72
C LYS A 306 0.90 -17.17 -8.84
N ILE A 307 0.66 -17.25 -7.53
CA ILE A 307 1.73 -17.24 -6.54
C ILE A 307 2.21 -18.67 -6.34
N ILE A 308 3.51 -18.89 -6.40
CA ILE A 308 4.12 -20.20 -6.24
C ILE A 308 5.27 -20.13 -5.25
N ARG A 309 5.54 -21.22 -4.56
CA ARG A 309 6.73 -21.34 -3.73
C ARG A 309 7.93 -21.61 -4.64
N CYS A 310 8.94 -20.74 -4.57
CA CYS A 310 10.18 -20.95 -5.28
C CYS A 310 11.11 -21.82 -4.43
N ASN A 311 11.78 -22.79 -5.06
CA ASN A 311 12.85 -23.52 -4.42
C ASN A 311 14.13 -22.69 -4.56
N SER A 312 14.83 -22.47 -3.46
CA SER A 312 16.18 -21.90 -3.43
C SER A 312 17.17 -22.88 -4.04
#